data_6fcee92d750bd5c89758ce212cd42b0b
#
_entry.id   6fcee92d750bd5c89758ce212cd42b0b
#
_cell.length_a   1.000
_cell.length_b   1.000
_cell.length_c   1.000
_cell.angle_alpha   90.00
_cell.angle_beta   90.00
_cell.angle_gamma   90.00
#
_symmetry.space_group_name_H-M   'P 1'
#
loop_
_entity.id
_entity.type
_entity.pdbx_description
1 polymer ?
#
loop_
_entity_poly.entity_id
_entity_poly.type
_entity_poly.pdbx_seq_one_letter_code
_entity_poly.pdbx_strand_id
1 'polypeptide(L)'
;MILMMVMPYYHRLSRRKQALYRRSVGLAPPAFSNVGDIHERAAAVEDALDAEAVRRTRSTSQRLIDAMCEQLEVPPVKVRVRSRRPGDDSEELHGLYEREDGEVPLITVWMRTSAKEQVVKFRTFLRTLLHELVHHLDYDYYGLDDSLHTEGFFKRESALLALVAP
;
A
#
# COMPACT_ATOMS: atom_id res chain seq x y z
N MET A 1 3.76 -6.09 31.87
CA MET A 1 4.75 -5.98 30.77
C MET A 1 4.21 -6.71 29.55
N ILE A 2 3.75 -5.98 28.55
CA ILE A 2 3.27 -6.60 27.30
C ILE A 2 4.53 -7.04 26.56
N LEU A 3 4.68 -8.35 26.38
CA LEU A 3 5.74 -8.91 25.55
C LEU A 3 5.47 -8.45 24.12
N MET A 4 6.27 -7.51 23.63
CA MET A 4 6.16 -7.04 22.25
C MET A 4 6.60 -8.20 21.34
N MET A 5 5.64 -8.87 20.68
CA MET A 5 5.98 -9.83 19.64
C MET A 5 6.63 -9.07 18.48
N VAL A 6 7.90 -9.32 18.26
CA VAL A 6 8.65 -8.73 17.14
C VAL A 6 8.78 -9.75 16.01
N MET A 7 8.85 -9.25 14.77
CA MET A 7 9.08 -10.12 13.62
C MET A 7 10.42 -10.85 13.76
N PRO A 8 10.54 -12.10 13.25
CA PRO A 8 11.74 -12.93 13.43
C PRO A 8 13.05 -12.27 12.95
N TYR A 9 12.96 -11.38 11.98
CA TYR A 9 14.14 -10.67 11.45
C TYR A 9 14.64 -9.54 12.35
N TYR A 10 13.87 -9.10 13.37
CA TYR A 10 14.22 -7.96 14.22
C TYR A 10 15.62 -8.05 14.81
N HIS A 11 16.00 -9.22 15.32
CA HIS A 11 17.30 -9.43 15.97
C HIS A 11 18.50 -9.38 15.01
N ARG A 12 18.23 -9.45 13.69
CA ARG A 12 19.26 -9.33 12.66
C ARG A 12 19.48 -7.89 12.19
N LEU A 13 18.63 -6.97 12.63
CA LEU A 13 18.72 -5.56 12.28
C LEU A 13 19.85 -4.87 13.06
N SER A 14 20.46 -3.85 12.44
CA SER A 14 21.35 -2.93 13.14
C SER A 14 20.58 -2.19 14.24
N ARG A 15 21.31 -1.65 15.23
CA ARG A 15 20.70 -0.85 16.31
C ARG A 15 19.85 0.30 15.80
N ARG A 16 20.30 1.00 14.75
CA ARG A 16 19.56 2.08 14.09
C ARG A 16 18.23 1.56 13.52
N LYS A 17 18.25 0.46 12.80
CA LYS A 17 17.03 -0.17 12.24
C LYS A 17 16.13 -0.75 13.32
N GLN A 18 16.65 -1.26 14.42
CA GLN A 18 15.84 -1.69 15.55
C GLN A 18 15.11 -0.51 16.22
N ALA A 19 15.75 0.65 16.32
CA ALA A 19 15.10 1.85 16.84
C ALA A 19 13.98 2.32 15.89
N LEU A 20 14.24 2.30 14.59
CA LEU A 20 13.24 2.58 13.54
C LEU A 20 12.06 1.59 13.60
N TYR A 21 12.35 0.32 13.77
CA TYR A 21 11.34 -0.73 13.92
C TYR A 21 10.39 -0.44 15.10
N ARG A 22 10.96 -0.16 16.27
CA ARG A 22 10.17 0.17 17.48
C ARG A 22 9.30 1.42 17.26
N ARG A 23 9.83 2.43 16.58
CA ARG A 23 9.06 3.63 16.23
C ARG A 23 7.90 3.27 15.29
N SER A 24 8.14 2.49 14.26
CA SER A 24 7.11 2.03 13.32
C SER A 24 5.97 1.28 14.01
N VAL A 25 6.27 0.41 14.96
CA VAL A 25 5.28 -0.35 15.72
C VAL A 25 4.31 0.54 16.50
N GLY A 26 4.80 1.67 17.03
CA GLY A 26 4.00 2.58 17.84
C GLY A 26 3.16 3.59 17.08
N LEU A 27 3.22 3.63 15.75
CA LEU A 27 2.50 4.61 14.94
C LEU A 27 1.03 4.24 14.76
N ALA A 28 0.14 5.22 14.97
CA ALA A 28 -1.29 5.08 14.72
C ALA A 28 -1.61 5.12 13.22
N PRO A 29 -2.72 4.49 12.77
CA PRO A 29 -3.20 4.67 11.40
C PRO A 29 -3.50 6.14 11.10
N PRO A 30 -3.35 6.59 9.83
CA PRO A 30 -3.69 7.96 9.45
C PRO A 30 -5.20 8.18 9.53
N ALA A 31 -5.61 9.42 9.86
CA ALA A 31 -7.00 9.83 9.91
C ALA A 31 -7.36 10.66 8.67
N PHE A 32 -8.53 10.39 8.09
CA PHE A 32 -9.03 11.07 6.88
C PHE A 32 -10.22 11.96 7.21
N SER A 33 -10.26 13.15 6.61
CA SER A 33 -11.31 14.14 6.82
C SER A 33 -12.59 13.85 6.04
N ASN A 34 -12.49 13.16 4.91
CA ASN A 34 -13.63 12.84 4.03
C ASN A 34 -13.58 11.37 3.59
N VAL A 35 -14.03 10.49 4.45
CA VAL A 35 -14.09 9.04 4.19
C VAL A 35 -15.09 8.70 3.08
N GLY A 36 -16.18 9.48 2.94
CA GLY A 36 -17.17 9.29 1.89
C GLY A 36 -16.58 9.42 0.48
N ASP A 37 -15.72 10.40 0.25
CA ASP A 37 -15.01 10.56 -1.03
C ASP A 37 -14.08 9.35 -1.31
N ILE A 38 -13.42 8.85 -0.27
CA ILE A 38 -12.57 7.65 -0.39
C ILE A 38 -13.41 6.43 -0.79
N HIS A 39 -14.56 6.22 -0.16
CA HIS A 39 -15.47 5.11 -0.49
C HIS A 39 -15.97 5.18 -1.94
N GLU A 40 -16.36 6.36 -2.41
CA GLU A 40 -16.83 6.57 -3.78
C GLU A 40 -15.72 6.24 -4.80
N ARG A 41 -14.50 6.68 -4.54
CA ARG A 41 -13.35 6.38 -5.40
C ARG A 41 -12.96 4.91 -5.37
N ALA A 42 -13.05 4.25 -4.22
CA ALA A 42 -12.81 2.82 -4.09
C ALA A 42 -13.84 2.00 -4.88
N ALA A 43 -15.11 2.39 -4.85
CA ALA A 43 -16.15 1.76 -5.66
C ALA A 43 -15.86 1.88 -7.17
N ALA A 44 -15.33 3.01 -7.62
CA ALA A 44 -14.92 3.19 -9.02
C ALA A 44 -13.74 2.27 -9.41
N VAL A 45 -12.83 1.96 -8.48
CA VAL A 45 -11.76 0.96 -8.70
C VAL A 45 -12.37 -0.43 -8.86
N GLU A 46 -13.31 -0.80 -7.99
CA GLU A 46 -14.00 -2.10 -8.06
C GLU A 46 -14.70 -2.29 -9.41
N ASP A 47 -15.47 -1.30 -9.85
CA ASP A 47 -16.17 -1.35 -11.15
C ASP A 47 -15.18 -1.50 -12.32
N ALA A 48 -14.07 -0.80 -12.29
CA ALA A 48 -13.05 -0.88 -13.33
C ALA A 48 -12.35 -2.25 -13.35
N LEU A 49 -12.09 -2.81 -12.17
CA LEU A 49 -11.48 -4.12 -12.02
C LEU A 49 -12.42 -5.23 -12.49
N ASP A 50 -13.70 -5.17 -12.13
CA ASP A 50 -14.74 -6.12 -12.57
C ASP A 50 -14.94 -6.08 -14.08
N ALA A 51 -14.79 -4.91 -14.70
CA ALA A 51 -14.79 -4.76 -16.16
C ALA A 51 -13.48 -5.19 -16.85
N GLU A 52 -12.49 -5.66 -16.07
CA GLU A 52 -11.16 -6.06 -16.55
C GLU A 52 -10.45 -4.98 -17.41
N ALA A 53 -10.77 -3.71 -17.16
CA ALA A 53 -10.30 -2.56 -17.93
C ALA A 53 -9.02 -1.97 -17.36
N VAL A 54 -7.85 -2.42 -17.82
CA VAL A 54 -6.53 -2.04 -17.28
C VAL A 54 -6.35 -0.52 -17.18
N ARG A 55 -6.63 0.22 -18.23
CA ARG A 55 -6.48 1.69 -18.23
C ARG A 55 -7.40 2.38 -17.25
N ARG A 56 -8.64 1.91 -17.15
CA ARG A 56 -9.63 2.46 -16.22
C ARG A 56 -9.27 2.09 -14.78
N THR A 57 -8.82 0.87 -14.53
CA THR A 57 -8.33 0.43 -13.22
C THR A 57 -7.16 1.30 -12.79
N ARG A 58 -6.22 1.62 -13.68
CA ARG A 58 -5.12 2.53 -13.39
C ARG A 58 -5.61 3.94 -13.03
N SER A 59 -6.47 4.52 -13.85
CA SER A 59 -6.93 5.91 -13.63
C SER A 59 -7.79 6.04 -12.38
N THR A 60 -8.64 5.08 -12.07
CA THR A 60 -9.45 5.08 -10.84
C THR A 60 -8.60 4.83 -9.61
N SER A 61 -7.62 3.92 -9.68
CA SER A 61 -6.65 3.69 -8.60
C SER A 61 -5.82 4.94 -8.32
N GLN A 62 -5.35 5.63 -9.38
CA GLN A 62 -4.62 6.89 -9.22
C GLN A 62 -5.46 7.94 -8.49
N ARG A 63 -6.73 8.12 -8.87
CA ARG A 63 -7.64 9.08 -8.23
C ARG A 63 -7.90 8.75 -6.76
N LEU A 64 -8.01 7.46 -6.41
CA LEU A 64 -8.15 7.03 -5.02
C LEU A 64 -6.91 7.41 -4.21
N ILE A 65 -5.73 7.07 -4.71
CA ILE A 65 -4.46 7.36 -4.04
C ILE A 65 -4.21 8.87 -3.94
N ASP A 66 -4.49 9.63 -5.00
CA ASP A 66 -4.38 11.09 -4.99
C ASP A 66 -5.26 11.72 -3.90
N ALA A 67 -6.52 11.29 -3.80
CA ALA A 67 -7.43 11.79 -2.76
C ALA A 67 -6.94 11.47 -1.34
N MET A 68 -6.38 10.27 -1.13
CA MET A 68 -5.82 9.90 0.16
C MET A 68 -4.57 10.75 0.49
N CYS A 69 -3.66 10.93 -0.48
CA CYS A 69 -2.48 11.79 -0.30
C CYS A 69 -2.85 13.25 -0.04
N GLU A 70 -3.82 13.81 -0.78
CA GLU A 70 -4.31 15.16 -0.58
C GLU A 70 -4.90 15.37 0.81
N GLN A 71 -5.75 14.45 1.29
CA GLN A 71 -6.33 14.54 2.63
C GLN A 71 -5.29 14.44 3.75
N LEU A 72 -4.19 13.72 3.51
CA LEU A 72 -3.07 13.59 4.46
C LEU A 72 -1.99 14.68 4.28
N GLU A 73 -2.14 15.56 3.28
CA GLU A 73 -1.17 16.59 2.94
C GLU A 73 0.24 16.05 2.69
N VAL A 74 0.33 14.90 2.02
CA VAL A 74 1.60 14.30 1.62
C VAL A 74 1.85 14.45 0.12
N PRO A 75 3.12 14.42 -0.32
CA PRO A 75 3.45 14.47 -1.74
C PRO A 75 2.77 13.36 -2.54
N PRO A 76 2.48 13.59 -3.83
CA PRO A 76 1.82 12.59 -4.67
C PRO A 76 2.72 11.39 -4.95
N VAL A 77 2.08 10.27 -5.25
CA VAL A 77 2.73 9.04 -5.74
C VAL A 77 2.01 8.57 -7.00
N LYS A 78 2.77 8.15 -8.00
CA LYS A 78 2.21 7.61 -9.24
C LYS A 78 1.74 6.17 -9.05
N VAL A 79 0.65 5.80 -9.70
CA VAL A 79 0.14 4.43 -9.73
C VAL A 79 0.25 3.86 -11.14
N ARG A 80 0.87 2.70 -11.24
CA ARG A 80 0.93 1.89 -12.47
C ARG A 80 0.16 0.59 -12.22
N VAL A 81 -0.75 0.28 -13.13
CA VAL A 81 -1.48 -0.98 -13.12
C VAL A 81 -1.09 -1.77 -14.37
N ARG A 82 -0.64 -3.00 -14.18
CA ARG A 82 -0.30 -3.93 -15.24
C ARG A 82 -1.28 -5.08 -15.29
N SER A 83 -1.51 -5.62 -16.49
CA SER A 83 -2.47 -6.71 -16.67
C SER A 83 -2.05 -7.98 -15.93
N ARG A 84 -0.79 -8.36 -16.02
CA ARG A 84 -0.26 -9.59 -15.43
C ARG A 84 1.12 -9.33 -14.80
N ARG A 85 1.37 -9.98 -13.67
CA ARG A 85 2.67 -9.98 -13.03
C ARG A 85 3.70 -10.73 -13.90
N PRO A 86 4.90 -10.15 -14.15
CA PRO A 86 5.99 -10.87 -14.81
C PRO A 86 6.69 -11.82 -13.85
N GLY A 87 7.27 -12.90 -14.38
CA GLY A 87 8.18 -13.77 -13.66
C GLY A 87 7.61 -15.11 -13.26
N ASP A 88 8.45 -15.88 -12.57
CA ASP A 88 8.08 -17.18 -12.03
C ASP A 88 7.34 -17.02 -10.68
N ASP A 89 6.65 -18.07 -10.27
CA ASP A 89 5.82 -18.09 -9.06
C ASP A 89 6.62 -18.21 -7.75
N SER A 90 7.96 -18.08 -7.79
CA SER A 90 8.83 -18.33 -6.66
C SER A 90 8.84 -17.21 -5.61
N GLU A 91 8.38 -16.01 -5.96
CA GLU A 91 8.23 -14.88 -5.04
C GLU A 91 6.82 -14.28 -5.16
N GLU A 92 6.10 -14.25 -4.05
CA GLU A 92 4.78 -13.62 -3.95
C GLU A 92 4.90 -12.09 -3.94
N LEU A 93 5.36 -11.50 -5.04
CA LEU A 93 5.35 -10.07 -5.22
C LEU A 93 3.96 -9.63 -5.69
N HIS A 94 3.15 -9.09 -4.79
CA HIS A 94 1.79 -8.62 -5.10
C HIS A 94 1.77 -7.18 -5.62
N GLY A 95 2.75 -6.37 -5.23
CA GLY A 95 2.94 -4.99 -5.65
C GLY A 95 4.39 -4.57 -5.49
N LEU A 96 4.69 -3.33 -5.85
CA LEU A 96 6.03 -2.75 -5.74
C LEU A 96 5.92 -1.25 -5.48
N TYR A 97 6.65 -0.77 -4.49
CA TYR A 97 6.87 0.65 -4.22
C TYR A 97 8.33 1.01 -4.56
N GLU A 98 8.51 2.00 -5.42
CA GLU A 98 9.81 2.48 -5.86
C GLU A 98 9.97 3.96 -5.52
N ARG A 99 11.11 4.31 -4.93
CA ARG A 99 11.43 5.66 -4.50
C ARG A 99 12.87 5.98 -4.85
N GLU A 100 13.07 7.03 -5.64
CA GLU A 100 14.37 7.57 -6.00
C GLU A 100 14.41 9.08 -5.68
N ASP A 101 15.57 9.56 -5.26
CA ASP A 101 15.76 10.98 -4.92
C ASP A 101 15.50 11.86 -6.15
N GLY A 102 14.69 12.90 -5.97
CA GLY A 102 14.35 13.86 -7.02
C GLY A 102 13.26 13.40 -7.99
N GLU A 103 12.72 12.19 -7.83
CA GLU A 103 11.63 11.66 -8.65
C GLU A 103 10.33 11.47 -7.85
N VAL A 104 9.21 11.50 -8.55
CA VAL A 104 7.91 11.13 -7.94
C VAL A 104 7.89 9.63 -7.72
N PRO A 105 7.65 9.15 -6.49
CA PRO A 105 7.59 7.73 -6.22
C PRO A 105 6.52 7.01 -7.05
N LEU A 106 6.68 5.70 -7.21
CA LEU A 106 5.84 4.87 -8.06
C LEU A 106 5.34 3.64 -7.31
N ILE A 107 4.04 3.42 -7.35
CA ILE A 107 3.39 2.17 -6.95
C ILE A 107 3.06 1.37 -8.21
N THR A 108 3.47 0.11 -8.27
CA THR A 108 3.07 -0.81 -9.34
C THR A 108 2.26 -1.95 -8.74
N VAL A 109 1.10 -2.23 -9.32
CA VAL A 109 0.23 -3.36 -8.94
C VAL A 109 -0.20 -4.13 -10.18
N TRP A 110 -0.58 -5.40 -10.00
CA TRP A 110 -0.98 -6.30 -11.09
C TRP A 110 -2.42 -6.76 -10.90
N MET A 111 -3.17 -6.81 -12.00
CA MET A 111 -4.56 -7.28 -11.99
C MET A 111 -4.65 -8.80 -11.93
N ARG A 112 -3.64 -9.53 -12.42
CA ARG A 112 -3.56 -10.98 -12.43
C ARG A 112 -2.23 -11.46 -11.87
N THR A 113 -2.25 -12.63 -11.22
CA THR A 113 -1.02 -13.34 -10.88
C THR A 113 -0.40 -13.97 -12.12
N SER A 114 0.88 -14.35 -12.07
CA SER A 114 1.57 -15.01 -13.20
C SER A 114 0.90 -16.35 -13.58
N ALA A 115 0.35 -17.08 -12.62
CA ALA A 115 -0.26 -18.40 -12.79
C ALA A 115 -1.76 -18.36 -13.11
N LYS A 116 -2.45 -17.23 -12.88
CA LYS A 116 -3.91 -17.13 -13.04
C LYS A 116 -4.28 -16.22 -14.20
N GLU A 117 -5.18 -16.69 -15.07
CA GLU A 117 -5.77 -15.86 -16.12
C GLU A 117 -6.86 -14.93 -15.60
N GLN A 118 -7.49 -15.28 -14.46
CA GLN A 118 -8.52 -14.47 -13.83
C GLN A 118 -7.94 -13.25 -13.12
N VAL A 119 -8.66 -12.14 -13.20
CA VAL A 119 -8.40 -10.93 -12.42
C VAL A 119 -8.54 -11.26 -10.92
N VAL A 120 -7.64 -10.74 -10.10
CA VAL A 120 -7.71 -10.89 -8.64
C VAL A 120 -8.97 -10.21 -8.11
N LYS A 121 -9.48 -10.69 -6.97
CA LYS A 121 -10.63 -10.09 -6.31
C LYS A 121 -10.32 -8.65 -5.89
N PHE A 122 -11.33 -7.79 -5.91
CA PHE A 122 -11.19 -6.37 -5.54
C PHE A 122 -10.49 -6.17 -4.19
N ARG A 123 -10.90 -6.91 -3.16
CA ARG A 123 -10.30 -6.77 -1.82
C ARG A 123 -8.81 -7.15 -1.81
N THR A 124 -8.40 -8.13 -2.60
CA THR A 124 -6.99 -8.51 -2.78
C THR A 124 -6.21 -7.43 -3.52
N PHE A 125 -6.76 -6.91 -4.61
CA PHE A 125 -6.17 -5.79 -5.37
C PHE A 125 -6.00 -4.55 -4.49
N LEU A 126 -7.06 -4.17 -3.78
CA LEU A 126 -7.06 -3.02 -2.89
C LEU A 126 -6.04 -3.17 -1.76
N ARG A 127 -5.97 -4.35 -1.12
CA ARG A 127 -4.96 -4.61 -0.09
C ARG A 127 -3.54 -4.40 -0.60
N THR A 128 -3.24 -4.89 -1.80
CA THR A 128 -1.94 -4.69 -2.44
C THR A 128 -1.66 -3.20 -2.69
N LEU A 129 -2.62 -2.49 -3.25
CA LEU A 129 -2.49 -1.05 -3.52
C LEU A 129 -2.24 -0.26 -2.22
N LEU A 130 -2.99 -0.56 -1.16
CA LEU A 130 -2.85 0.10 0.14
C LEU A 130 -1.56 -0.32 0.86
N HIS A 131 -1.08 -1.55 0.69
CA HIS A 131 0.22 -1.99 1.20
C HIS A 131 1.35 -1.10 0.65
N GLU A 132 1.35 -0.86 -0.64
CA GLU A 132 2.35 0.00 -1.27
C GLU A 132 2.17 1.47 -0.86
N LEU A 133 0.93 1.92 -0.64
CA LEU A 133 0.67 3.24 -0.07
C LEU A 133 1.24 3.38 1.35
N VAL A 134 1.16 2.36 2.19
CA VAL A 134 1.74 2.41 3.54
C VAL A 134 3.24 2.64 3.48
N HIS A 135 3.96 2.04 2.51
CA HIS A 135 5.37 2.37 2.28
C HIS A 135 5.58 3.86 1.99
N HIS A 136 4.76 4.46 1.14
CA HIS A 136 4.82 5.88 0.84
C HIS A 136 4.55 6.74 2.08
N LEU A 137 3.55 6.39 2.87
CA LEU A 137 3.20 7.10 4.11
C LEU A 137 4.28 6.95 5.19
N ASP A 138 4.95 5.83 5.26
CA ASP A 138 6.07 5.66 6.20
C ASP A 138 7.14 6.73 6.00
N TYR A 139 7.48 7.06 4.75
CA TYR A 139 8.42 8.12 4.42
C TYR A 139 7.80 9.53 4.57
N ASP A 140 6.68 9.79 3.91
CA ASP A 140 6.21 11.15 3.67
C ASP A 140 5.15 11.65 4.67
N TYR A 141 4.49 10.75 5.40
CA TYR A 141 3.54 11.10 6.47
C TYR A 141 4.15 10.92 7.85
N TYR A 142 4.78 9.78 8.11
CA TYR A 142 5.38 9.47 9.40
C TYR A 142 6.83 9.91 9.53
N GLY A 143 7.49 10.27 8.45
CA GLY A 143 8.88 10.75 8.44
C GLY A 143 9.88 9.69 8.85
N LEU A 144 9.65 8.43 8.52
CA LEU A 144 10.60 7.35 8.78
C LEU A 144 11.73 7.35 7.74
N ASP A 145 12.94 6.97 8.15
CA ASP A 145 14.09 6.87 7.24
C ASP A 145 14.02 5.64 6.33
N ASP A 146 13.25 4.63 6.72
CA ASP A 146 13.06 3.39 5.98
C ASP A 146 11.67 2.81 6.32
N SER A 147 11.12 1.99 5.43
CA SER A 147 9.82 1.37 5.60
C SER A 147 9.96 -0.14 5.76
N LEU A 148 9.86 -0.60 7.00
CA LEU A 148 9.99 -2.00 7.37
C LEU A 148 8.62 -2.64 7.57
N HIS A 149 8.48 -3.91 7.18
CA HIS A 149 7.29 -4.72 7.45
C HIS A 149 7.22 -5.11 8.93
N THR A 150 6.80 -4.18 9.77
CA THR A 150 6.59 -4.38 11.21
C THR A 150 5.15 -4.78 11.50
N GLU A 151 4.87 -5.22 12.71
CA GLU A 151 3.48 -5.43 13.16
C GLU A 151 2.66 -4.13 13.03
N GLY A 152 3.27 -2.98 13.30
CA GLY A 152 2.64 -1.67 13.12
C GLY A 152 2.33 -1.37 11.66
N PHE A 153 3.24 -1.70 10.74
CA PHE A 153 3.00 -1.60 9.30
C PHE A 153 1.74 -2.37 8.90
N PHE A 154 1.65 -3.64 9.25
CA PHE A 154 0.49 -4.47 8.91
C PHE A 154 -0.80 -4.04 9.62
N LYS A 155 -0.72 -3.51 10.82
CA LYS A 155 -1.88 -2.90 11.50
C LYS A 155 -2.39 -1.67 10.75
N ARG A 156 -1.51 -0.80 10.28
CA ARG A 156 -1.88 0.37 9.47
C ARG A 156 -2.47 -0.05 8.13
N GLU A 157 -1.88 -1.04 7.45
CA GLU A 157 -2.44 -1.62 6.22
C GLU A 157 -3.86 -2.15 6.45
N SER A 158 -4.08 -2.94 7.49
CA SER A 158 -5.39 -3.51 7.81
C SER A 158 -6.41 -2.43 8.19
N ALA A 159 -6.00 -1.40 8.90
CA ALA A 159 -6.85 -0.26 9.24
C ALA A 159 -7.27 0.53 8.01
N LEU A 160 -6.35 0.78 7.07
CA LEU A 160 -6.67 1.41 5.79
C LEU A 160 -7.64 0.57 4.97
N LEU A 161 -7.41 -0.73 4.86
CA LEU A 161 -8.31 -1.62 4.14
C LEU A 161 -9.71 -1.61 4.73
N ALA A 162 -9.84 -1.68 6.05
CA ALA A 162 -11.13 -1.62 6.74
C ALA A 162 -11.84 -0.27 6.55
N LEU A 163 -11.07 0.82 6.46
CA LEU A 163 -11.62 2.16 6.22
C LEU A 163 -12.08 2.33 4.77
N VAL A 164 -11.30 1.88 3.80
CA VAL A 164 -11.55 2.08 2.37
C VAL A 164 -12.61 1.11 1.84
N ALA A 165 -12.63 -0.11 2.33
CA ALA A 165 -13.59 -1.15 1.97
C ALA A 165 -14.14 -1.84 3.24
N PRO A 166 -15.02 -1.14 3.97
CA PRO A 166 -15.61 -1.66 5.20
C PRO A 166 -16.47 -2.91 5.01
#